data_34d8fbdeb6bb8e9887af2c66a3d77191
#
_entry.id   34d8fbdeb6bb8e9887af2c66a3d77191
#
_cell.length_a   1.000
_cell.length_b   1.000
_cell.length_c   1.000
_cell.angle_alpha   90.00
_cell.angle_beta   90.00
_cell.angle_gamma   90.00
#
_symmetry.space_group_name_H-M   'P 1'
#
loop_
_entity.id
_entity.type
_entity.pdbx_description
1 polymer ?
#
loop_
_entity_poly.entity_id
_entity_poly.type
_entity_poly.pdbx_seq_one_letter_code
_entity_poly.pdbx_strand_id
1 'polypeptide(L)'
;LDVTLIARQWEDAAGWKTLTVNPPFRNRIARESGFALEAAAHFAQFDIVQSHERIPGATIFRAGDGVHATWLEQYGRILSPLARWAQSFSRYHRYILQAEAQMFTHPQLRKVICNSKMVRDDIARRFGLSDDKLTVIYNGVDTAHFSPDVRALSQRDTLGIPQHAPVLAYVGSGFSRKGVATALRAIVPHPDVWLLVAGR
;
A
#
# COMPACT_ATOMS: atom_id res chain seq x y z
N LEU A 1 -26.46 0.33 -1.20
CA LEU A 1 -25.56 -0.72 -0.71
C LEU A 1 -25.50 -0.64 0.82
N ASP A 2 -25.71 -1.78 1.49
CA ASP A 2 -25.44 -1.90 2.92
C ASP A 2 -23.94 -2.24 3.09
N VAL A 3 -23.16 -1.33 3.66
CA VAL A 3 -21.72 -1.45 3.77
C VAL A 3 -21.31 -1.53 5.23
N THR A 4 -20.56 -2.57 5.58
CA THR A 4 -19.92 -2.73 6.89
C THR A 4 -18.41 -2.68 6.74
N LEU A 5 -17.74 -1.85 7.53
CA LEU A 5 -16.30 -1.74 7.57
C LEU A 5 -15.75 -2.62 8.68
N ILE A 6 -14.80 -3.51 8.35
CA ILE A 6 -14.10 -4.35 9.33
C ILE A 6 -12.68 -3.82 9.49
N ALA A 7 -12.34 -3.37 10.68
CA ALA A 7 -11.03 -2.81 10.98
C ALA A 7 -10.61 -3.06 12.43
N ARG A 8 -9.31 -2.91 12.71
CA ARG A 8 -8.80 -3.01 14.09
C ARG A 8 -9.21 -1.82 14.95
N GLN A 9 -9.22 -0.67 14.35
CA GLN A 9 -9.64 0.60 14.94
C GLN A 9 -10.27 1.44 13.84
N TRP A 10 -11.32 2.13 14.18
CA TRP A 10 -11.98 3.06 13.28
C TRP A 10 -12.35 4.31 14.07
N GLU A 11 -12.01 5.46 13.58
CA GLU A 11 -12.55 6.71 14.09
C GLU A 11 -14.01 6.82 13.68
N ASP A 12 -14.84 7.35 14.55
CA ASP A 12 -16.29 7.40 14.35
C ASP A 12 -16.62 8.14 13.03
N ALA A 13 -16.95 7.39 12.01
CA ALA A 13 -17.36 7.92 10.72
C ALA A 13 -18.88 7.86 10.64
N ALA A 14 -19.53 8.98 10.89
CA ALA A 14 -20.97 9.10 10.84
C ALA A 14 -21.56 8.48 9.57
N GLY A 15 -22.44 7.50 9.73
CA GLY A 15 -23.17 6.89 8.63
C GLY A 15 -22.65 5.54 8.11
N TRP A 16 -21.56 4.99 8.65
CA TRP A 16 -21.07 3.66 8.29
C TRP A 16 -21.27 2.64 9.42
N LYS A 17 -21.69 1.41 9.05
CA LYS A 17 -21.63 0.28 9.97
C LYS A 17 -20.17 -0.14 10.15
N THR A 18 -19.74 -0.31 11.40
CA THR A 18 -18.38 -0.73 11.70
C THR A 18 -18.37 -1.99 12.57
N LEU A 19 -17.45 -2.88 12.27
CA LEU A 19 -17.14 -4.06 13.09
C LEU A 19 -15.68 -3.99 13.48
N THR A 20 -15.43 -3.76 14.77
CA THR A 20 -14.07 -3.72 15.30
C THR A 20 -13.58 -5.12 15.62
N VAL A 21 -12.48 -5.51 14.96
CA VAL A 21 -11.80 -6.79 15.11
C VAL A 21 -10.36 -6.49 15.57
N ASN A 22 -10.07 -6.63 16.83
CA ASN A 22 -8.78 -6.25 17.39
C ASN A 22 -8.23 -7.28 18.38
N PRO A 23 -7.89 -8.51 17.93
CA PRO A 23 -7.31 -9.51 18.81
C PRO A 23 -5.98 -9.04 19.40
N PRO A 24 -5.65 -9.46 20.62
CA PRO A 24 -4.39 -9.12 21.26
C PRO A 24 -3.21 -9.72 20.47
N PHE A 25 -2.08 -9.02 20.43
CA PHE A 25 -0.90 -9.46 19.71
C PHE A 25 0.39 -9.14 20.48
N ARG A 26 1.41 -9.99 20.28
CA ARG A 26 2.75 -9.82 20.89
C ARG A 26 3.81 -9.37 19.89
N ASN A 27 3.56 -9.53 18.60
CA ASN A 27 4.48 -9.15 17.54
C ASN A 27 3.72 -8.86 16.24
N ARG A 28 4.44 -8.39 15.23
CA ARG A 28 3.84 -7.99 13.94
C ARG A 28 3.13 -9.14 13.22
N ILE A 29 3.69 -10.36 13.24
CA ILE A 29 3.05 -11.52 12.61
C ILE A 29 1.73 -11.83 13.30
N ALA A 30 1.74 -11.93 14.63
CA ALA A 30 0.53 -12.19 15.41
C ALA A 30 -0.54 -11.08 15.22
N ARG A 31 -0.10 -9.84 15.04
CA ARG A 31 -1.00 -8.73 14.72
C ARG A 31 -1.73 -8.95 13.41
N GLU A 32 -1.01 -9.28 12.35
CA GLU A 32 -1.58 -9.42 11.00
C GLU A 32 -2.36 -10.74 10.87
N SER A 33 -1.80 -11.86 11.34
CA SER A 33 -2.47 -13.16 11.27
C SER A 33 -3.70 -13.24 12.16
N GLY A 34 -3.66 -12.67 13.36
CA GLY A 34 -4.82 -12.63 14.27
C GLY A 34 -5.97 -11.81 13.68
N PHE A 35 -5.66 -10.63 13.12
CA PHE A 35 -6.66 -9.85 12.42
C PHE A 35 -7.25 -10.61 11.23
N ALA A 36 -6.41 -11.21 10.39
CA ALA A 36 -6.86 -11.95 9.22
C ALA A 36 -7.78 -13.10 9.59
N LEU A 37 -7.44 -13.88 10.62
CA LEU A 37 -8.23 -15.01 11.08
C LEU A 37 -9.60 -14.56 11.63
N GLU A 38 -9.60 -13.57 12.49
CA GLU A 38 -10.82 -13.09 13.13
C GLU A 38 -11.73 -12.35 12.16
N ALA A 39 -11.18 -11.52 11.26
CA ALA A 39 -11.94 -10.88 10.21
C ALA A 39 -12.59 -11.92 9.26
N ALA A 40 -11.84 -12.96 8.85
CA ALA A 40 -12.34 -14.01 7.98
C ALA A 40 -13.52 -14.79 8.60
N ALA A 41 -13.59 -14.93 9.90
CA ALA A 41 -14.70 -15.58 10.61
C ALA A 41 -16.05 -14.85 10.38
N HIS A 42 -16.02 -13.59 10.01
CA HIS A 42 -17.22 -12.79 9.73
C HIS A 42 -17.64 -12.80 8.24
N PHE A 43 -16.80 -13.31 7.32
CA PHE A 43 -17.02 -13.17 5.88
C PHE A 43 -18.31 -13.83 5.39
N ALA A 44 -18.74 -14.93 6.02
CA ALA A 44 -19.99 -15.61 5.68
C ALA A 44 -21.26 -14.79 5.92
N GLN A 45 -21.17 -13.67 6.62
CA GLN A 45 -22.29 -12.76 6.90
C GLN A 45 -22.55 -11.79 5.75
N PHE A 46 -21.69 -11.74 4.74
CA PHE A 46 -21.71 -10.75 3.67
C PHE A 46 -21.76 -11.42 2.29
N ASP A 47 -22.52 -10.86 1.37
CA ASP A 47 -22.59 -11.32 -0.02
C ASP A 47 -21.28 -11.07 -0.78
N ILE A 48 -20.62 -9.95 -0.47
CA ILE A 48 -19.35 -9.53 -1.06
C ILE A 48 -18.43 -9.04 0.04
N VAL A 49 -17.22 -9.54 0.04
CA VAL A 49 -16.14 -9.09 0.93
C VAL A 49 -14.99 -8.55 0.10
N GLN A 50 -14.73 -7.25 0.23
CA GLN A 50 -13.53 -6.65 -0.35
C GLN A 50 -12.45 -6.47 0.72
N SER A 51 -11.26 -7.01 0.48
CA SER A 51 -10.11 -6.83 1.36
C SER A 51 -9.02 -6.00 0.68
N HIS A 52 -8.34 -5.16 1.47
CA HIS A 52 -7.08 -4.51 1.12
C HIS A 52 -5.88 -5.25 1.75
N GLU A 53 -6.17 -6.12 2.71
CA GLU A 53 -5.20 -6.97 3.38
C GLU A 53 -5.19 -8.37 2.77
N ARG A 54 -4.09 -9.10 2.94
CA ARG A 54 -3.91 -10.46 2.42
C ARG A 54 -4.66 -11.48 3.27
N ILE A 55 -5.99 -11.47 3.16
CA ILE A 55 -6.89 -12.33 3.93
C ILE A 55 -7.50 -13.37 2.99
N PRO A 56 -7.14 -14.66 3.10
CA PRO A 56 -7.79 -15.73 2.34
C PRO A 56 -9.30 -15.78 2.63
N GLY A 57 -10.10 -16.02 1.59
CA GLY A 57 -11.57 -16.08 1.71
C GLY A 57 -12.30 -14.81 1.32
N ALA A 58 -11.61 -13.68 1.16
CA ALA A 58 -12.21 -12.48 0.58
C ALA A 58 -12.60 -12.74 -0.89
N THR A 59 -13.77 -12.23 -1.29
CA THR A 59 -14.29 -12.39 -2.67
C THR A 59 -13.64 -11.43 -3.65
N ILE A 60 -13.23 -10.27 -3.16
CA ILE A 60 -12.52 -9.24 -3.93
C ILE A 60 -11.26 -8.83 -3.17
N PHE A 61 -10.13 -8.79 -3.84
CA PHE A 61 -8.90 -8.23 -3.29
C PHE A 61 -8.50 -6.97 -4.05
N ARG A 62 -8.18 -5.89 -3.32
CA ARG A 62 -7.61 -4.68 -3.92
C ARG A 62 -6.10 -4.66 -3.70
N ALA A 63 -5.37 -4.94 -4.78
CA ALA A 63 -3.91 -4.96 -4.81
C ALA A 63 -3.36 -3.52 -4.92
N GLY A 64 -3.28 -2.83 -3.78
CA GLY A 64 -2.77 -1.46 -3.69
C GLY A 64 -1.24 -1.38 -3.65
N ASP A 65 -0.59 -2.39 -3.07
CA ASP A 65 0.86 -2.40 -2.79
C ASP A 65 1.68 -3.23 -3.78
N GLY A 66 1.03 -3.96 -4.71
CA GLY A 66 1.69 -4.93 -5.57
C GLY A 66 2.04 -6.24 -4.85
N VAL A 67 2.85 -7.07 -5.52
CA VAL A 67 3.22 -8.41 -5.04
C VAL A 67 4.44 -8.33 -4.12
N HIS A 68 4.33 -8.94 -2.94
CA HIS A 68 5.41 -8.91 -1.94
C HIS A 68 6.69 -9.62 -2.40
N ALA A 69 6.56 -10.71 -3.14
CA ALA A 69 7.71 -11.41 -3.72
C ALA A 69 8.51 -10.51 -4.68
N THR A 70 7.82 -9.75 -5.54
CA THR A 70 8.45 -8.79 -6.44
C THR A 70 9.14 -7.67 -5.68
N TRP A 71 8.50 -7.18 -4.63
CA TRP A 71 9.13 -6.19 -3.76
C TRP A 71 10.42 -6.73 -3.11
N LEU A 72 10.43 -7.97 -2.62
CA LEU A 72 11.62 -8.61 -2.06
C LEU A 72 12.75 -8.75 -3.09
N GLU A 73 12.42 -9.12 -4.31
CA GLU A 73 13.39 -9.22 -5.42
C GLU A 73 14.04 -7.87 -5.72
N GLN A 74 13.22 -6.81 -5.85
CA GLN A 74 13.73 -5.46 -6.12
C GLN A 74 14.55 -4.92 -4.93
N TYR A 75 14.05 -5.10 -3.72
CA TYR A 75 14.76 -4.68 -2.52
C TYR A 75 16.08 -5.44 -2.33
N GLY A 76 16.11 -6.72 -2.65
CA GLY A 76 17.33 -7.54 -2.61
C GLY A 76 18.44 -7.06 -3.53
N ARG A 77 18.14 -6.28 -4.59
CA ARG A 77 19.15 -5.73 -5.51
C ARG A 77 20.00 -4.63 -4.87
N ILE A 78 19.47 -3.93 -3.88
CA ILE A 78 20.16 -2.84 -3.19
C ILE A 78 20.80 -3.28 -1.86
N LEU A 79 20.56 -4.52 -1.42
CA LEU A 79 21.14 -5.08 -0.22
C LEU A 79 22.54 -5.67 -0.48
N SER A 80 23.40 -5.60 0.54
CA SER A 80 24.63 -6.39 0.54
C SER A 80 24.33 -7.90 0.50
N PRO A 81 25.24 -8.75 0.01
CA PRO A 81 25.02 -10.20 -0.04
C PRO A 81 24.64 -10.81 1.31
N LEU A 82 25.28 -10.35 2.40
CA LEU A 82 24.98 -10.80 3.76
C LEU A 82 23.58 -10.37 4.22
N ALA A 83 23.21 -9.12 3.96
CA ALA A 83 21.87 -8.61 4.30
C ALA A 83 20.77 -9.32 3.51
N ARG A 84 21.00 -9.63 2.23
CA ARG A 84 20.08 -10.40 1.40
C ARG A 84 19.92 -11.83 1.91
N TRP A 85 21.02 -12.47 2.30
CA TRP A 85 20.99 -13.80 2.93
C TRP A 85 20.19 -13.76 4.23
N ALA A 86 20.44 -12.81 5.12
CA ALA A 86 19.69 -12.64 6.37
C ALA A 86 18.19 -12.38 6.13
N GLN A 87 17.84 -11.61 5.09
CA GLN A 87 16.45 -11.35 4.70
C GLN A 87 15.68 -12.64 4.37
N SER A 88 16.33 -13.63 3.74
CA SER A 88 15.69 -14.90 3.38
C SER A 88 15.20 -15.72 4.59
N PHE A 89 15.76 -15.47 5.78
CA PHE A 89 15.33 -16.09 7.03
C PHE A 89 14.23 -15.33 7.76
N SER A 90 13.79 -14.21 7.24
CA SER A 90 12.73 -13.40 7.88
C SER A 90 11.43 -14.18 8.00
N ARG A 91 11.02 -14.47 9.24
CA ARG A 91 9.74 -15.11 9.54
C ARG A 91 8.54 -14.28 9.05
N TYR A 92 8.69 -12.96 9.12
CA TYR A 92 7.67 -12.04 8.65
C TYR A 92 7.48 -12.11 7.12
N HIS A 93 8.57 -12.08 6.36
CA HIS A 93 8.47 -12.18 4.90
C HIS A 93 7.90 -13.54 4.45
N ARG A 94 8.29 -14.61 5.11
CA ARG A 94 7.71 -15.95 4.85
C ARG A 94 6.20 -15.98 5.12
N TYR A 95 5.77 -15.39 6.23
CA TYR A 95 4.35 -15.27 6.55
C TYR A 95 3.59 -14.51 5.45
N ILE A 96 4.07 -13.34 5.02
CA ILE A 96 3.42 -12.55 3.98
C ILE A 96 3.36 -13.29 2.64
N LEU A 97 4.45 -13.93 2.22
CA LEU A 97 4.47 -14.74 1.00
C LEU A 97 3.44 -15.88 1.04
N GLN A 98 3.33 -16.55 2.17
CA GLN A 98 2.34 -17.62 2.36
C GLN A 98 0.91 -17.07 2.34
N ALA A 99 0.63 -15.99 3.06
CA ALA A 99 -0.68 -15.35 3.09
C ALA A 99 -1.10 -14.87 1.69
N GLU A 100 -0.16 -14.30 0.94
CA GLU A 100 -0.36 -13.85 -0.44
C GLU A 100 -0.70 -15.02 -1.37
N ALA A 101 0.07 -16.10 -1.30
CA ALA A 101 -0.20 -17.30 -2.08
C ALA A 101 -1.57 -17.92 -1.74
N GLN A 102 -1.88 -18.08 -0.45
CA GLN A 102 -3.17 -18.61 0.00
C GLN A 102 -4.35 -17.74 -0.45
N MET A 103 -4.20 -16.42 -0.41
CA MET A 103 -5.25 -15.51 -0.84
C MET A 103 -5.50 -15.62 -2.36
N PHE A 104 -4.45 -15.57 -3.19
CA PHE A 104 -4.60 -15.61 -4.64
C PHE A 104 -5.07 -16.97 -5.18
N THR A 105 -4.79 -18.05 -4.45
CA THR A 105 -5.27 -19.41 -4.82
C THR A 105 -6.61 -19.79 -4.17
N HIS A 106 -7.17 -18.90 -3.33
CA HIS A 106 -8.40 -19.22 -2.62
C HIS A 106 -9.60 -19.35 -3.57
N PRO A 107 -10.42 -20.41 -3.46
CA PRO A 107 -11.52 -20.64 -4.40
C PRO A 107 -12.61 -19.57 -4.37
N GLN A 108 -12.78 -18.86 -3.26
CA GLN A 108 -13.75 -17.75 -3.14
C GLN A 108 -13.27 -16.47 -3.81
N LEU A 109 -12.00 -16.33 -4.18
CA LEU A 109 -11.51 -15.13 -4.84
C LEU A 109 -12.10 -15.02 -6.26
N ARG A 110 -12.96 -14.04 -6.45
CA ARG A 110 -13.66 -13.80 -7.71
C ARG A 110 -12.97 -12.72 -8.56
N LYS A 111 -12.49 -11.64 -7.89
CA LYS A 111 -11.87 -10.49 -8.58
C LYS A 111 -10.69 -9.93 -7.81
N VAL A 112 -9.71 -9.45 -8.57
CA VAL A 112 -8.59 -8.66 -8.06
C VAL A 112 -8.59 -7.31 -8.76
N ILE A 113 -8.70 -6.25 -7.97
CA ILE A 113 -8.59 -4.88 -8.46
C ILE A 113 -7.12 -4.47 -8.36
N CYS A 114 -6.48 -4.27 -9.49
CA CYS A 114 -5.08 -3.85 -9.58
C CYS A 114 -5.00 -2.35 -9.81
N ASN A 115 -4.15 -1.65 -9.08
CA ASN A 115 -3.95 -0.21 -9.23
C ASN A 115 -3.12 0.19 -10.47
N SER A 116 -2.56 -0.77 -11.18
CA SER A 116 -1.80 -0.56 -12.41
C SER A 116 -1.73 -1.83 -13.27
N LYS A 117 -1.42 -1.67 -14.56
CA LYS A 117 -1.15 -2.79 -15.46
C LYS A 117 0.04 -3.63 -14.98
N MET A 118 1.10 -2.99 -14.48
CA MET A 118 2.27 -3.66 -13.95
C MET A 118 1.90 -4.64 -12.81
N VAL A 119 1.07 -4.21 -11.86
CA VAL A 119 0.61 -5.05 -10.75
C VAL A 119 -0.27 -6.18 -11.26
N ARG A 120 -1.18 -5.91 -12.22
CA ARG A 120 -1.99 -6.95 -12.86
C ARG A 120 -1.13 -8.03 -13.51
N ASP A 121 -0.16 -7.64 -14.34
CA ASP A 121 0.69 -8.55 -15.09
C ASP A 121 1.59 -9.38 -14.17
N ASP A 122 2.05 -8.78 -13.07
CA ASP A 122 2.86 -9.48 -12.07
C ASP A 122 2.03 -10.55 -11.31
N ILE A 123 0.81 -10.20 -10.90
CA ILE A 123 -0.12 -11.14 -10.25
C ILE A 123 -0.49 -12.28 -11.22
N ALA A 124 -0.86 -11.97 -12.47
CA ALA A 124 -1.18 -12.97 -13.48
C ALA A 124 -0.04 -13.97 -13.65
N ARG A 125 1.17 -13.47 -13.85
CA ARG A 125 2.37 -14.30 -14.07
C ARG A 125 2.73 -15.16 -12.87
N ARG A 126 2.65 -14.64 -11.64
CA ARG A 126 3.11 -15.33 -10.43
C ARG A 126 2.11 -16.34 -9.89
N PHE A 127 0.83 -16.04 -9.99
CA PHE A 127 -0.22 -16.85 -9.38
C PHE A 127 -1.12 -17.56 -10.40
N GLY A 128 -0.85 -17.38 -11.72
CA GLY A 128 -1.60 -18.02 -12.78
C GLY A 128 -3.07 -17.59 -12.83
N LEU A 129 -3.39 -16.37 -12.36
CA LEU A 129 -4.75 -15.88 -12.43
C LEU A 129 -5.12 -15.52 -13.88
N SER A 130 -6.32 -15.94 -14.27
CA SER A 130 -6.89 -15.62 -15.58
C SER A 130 -7.33 -14.14 -15.67
N ASP A 131 -7.33 -13.61 -16.89
CA ASP A 131 -7.65 -12.19 -17.14
C ASP A 131 -9.06 -11.81 -16.69
N ASP A 132 -10.01 -12.74 -16.71
CA ASP A 132 -11.37 -12.51 -16.21
C ASP A 132 -11.41 -12.19 -14.71
N LYS A 133 -10.44 -12.65 -13.94
CA LYS A 133 -10.31 -12.33 -12.51
C LYS A 133 -9.60 -11.01 -12.25
N LEU A 134 -8.90 -10.42 -13.22
CA LEU A 134 -8.05 -9.26 -13.03
C LEU A 134 -8.68 -8.01 -13.65
N THR A 135 -8.77 -6.95 -12.89
CA THR A 135 -9.29 -5.65 -13.37
C THR A 135 -8.34 -4.53 -12.97
N VAL A 136 -8.01 -3.65 -13.90
CA VAL A 136 -7.20 -2.46 -13.59
C VAL A 136 -8.12 -1.29 -13.31
N ILE A 137 -8.03 -0.77 -12.09
CA ILE A 137 -8.70 0.46 -11.67
C ILE A 137 -7.63 1.35 -11.04
N TYR A 138 -7.23 2.39 -11.78
CA TYR A 138 -6.24 3.36 -11.29
C TYR A 138 -6.76 4.13 -10.09
N ASN A 139 -5.83 4.58 -9.23
CA ASN A 139 -6.19 5.48 -8.16
C ASN A 139 -6.70 6.80 -8.74
N GLY A 140 -7.87 7.22 -8.28
CA GLY A 140 -8.44 8.51 -8.65
C GLY A 140 -7.79 9.66 -7.88
N VAL A 141 -7.90 10.85 -8.44
CA VAL A 141 -7.55 12.12 -7.79
C VAL A 141 -8.65 13.13 -8.09
N ASP A 142 -8.98 13.97 -7.12
CA ASP A 142 -9.88 15.10 -7.33
C ASP A 142 -9.13 16.19 -8.10
N THR A 143 -9.38 16.26 -9.41
CA THR A 143 -8.71 17.22 -10.31
C THR A 143 -9.20 18.65 -10.15
N ALA A 144 -10.36 18.87 -9.52
CA ALA A 144 -10.82 20.20 -9.17
C ALA A 144 -10.08 20.75 -7.96
N HIS A 145 -9.81 19.88 -6.98
CA HIS A 145 -9.05 20.24 -5.78
C HIS A 145 -7.53 20.29 -6.04
N PHE A 146 -7.01 19.35 -6.81
CA PHE A 146 -5.58 19.25 -7.16
C PHE A 146 -5.36 19.72 -8.61
N SER A 147 -5.44 21.02 -8.85
CA SER A 147 -5.19 21.61 -10.16
C SER A 147 -4.13 22.74 -10.07
N PRO A 148 -3.46 23.07 -11.19
CA PRO A 148 -2.54 24.21 -11.23
C PRO A 148 -3.20 25.54 -10.85
N ASP A 149 -4.53 25.65 -11.07
CA ASP A 149 -5.30 26.87 -10.82
C ASP A 149 -5.51 27.14 -9.32
N VAL A 150 -5.37 26.10 -8.48
CA VAL A 150 -5.49 26.21 -7.01
C VAL A 150 -4.16 26.62 -6.37
N ARG A 151 -3.19 27.06 -7.16
CA ARG A 151 -1.86 27.43 -6.68
C ARG A 151 -1.90 28.58 -5.69
N ALA A 152 -1.58 28.32 -4.42
CA ALA A 152 -1.47 29.31 -3.37
C ALA A 152 -0.05 29.91 -3.34
N LEU A 153 0.18 31.04 -4.00
CA LEU A 153 1.48 31.72 -4.02
C LEU A 153 1.94 32.14 -2.62
N SER A 154 1.01 32.50 -1.73
CA SER A 154 1.27 32.83 -0.33
C SER A 154 1.97 31.72 0.47
N GLN A 155 1.86 30.46 0.07
CA GLN A 155 2.55 29.35 0.74
C GLN A 155 4.08 29.43 0.59
N ARG A 156 4.57 29.99 -0.51
CA ARG A 156 6.01 30.21 -0.69
C ARG A 156 6.55 31.22 0.30
N ASP A 157 5.81 32.31 0.51
CA ASP A 157 6.19 33.36 1.45
C ASP A 157 6.22 32.84 2.89
N THR A 158 5.19 32.05 3.27
CA THR A 158 5.13 31.41 4.58
C THR A 158 6.31 30.45 4.84
N LEU A 159 6.80 29.77 3.79
CA LEU A 159 7.91 28.82 3.86
C LEU A 159 9.28 29.46 3.59
N GLY A 160 9.33 30.77 3.33
CA GLY A 160 10.55 31.50 3.01
C GLY A 160 11.17 31.11 1.66
N ILE A 161 10.37 30.60 0.73
CA ILE A 161 10.83 30.13 -0.57
C ILE A 161 10.69 31.26 -1.60
N PRO A 162 11.76 31.64 -2.32
CA PRO A 162 11.66 32.63 -3.38
C PRO A 162 10.60 32.26 -4.44
N GLN A 163 9.83 33.26 -4.91
CA GLN A 163 8.70 33.04 -5.81
C GLN A 163 9.08 32.32 -7.12
N HIS A 164 10.30 32.58 -7.62
CA HIS A 164 10.83 32.01 -8.86
C HIS A 164 11.68 30.75 -8.67
N ALA A 165 11.98 30.35 -7.41
CA ALA A 165 12.83 29.20 -7.16
C ALA A 165 12.15 27.89 -7.61
N PRO A 166 12.87 26.96 -8.25
CA PRO A 166 12.37 25.62 -8.49
C PRO A 166 12.14 24.89 -7.17
N VAL A 167 10.97 24.26 -7.02
CA VAL A 167 10.61 23.51 -5.81
C VAL A 167 10.26 22.08 -6.18
N LEU A 168 10.96 21.15 -5.54
CA LEU A 168 10.62 19.74 -5.52
C LEU A 168 9.86 19.43 -4.24
N ALA A 169 8.80 18.63 -4.32
CA ALA A 169 8.06 18.17 -3.16
C ALA A 169 8.18 16.65 -3.00
N TYR A 170 8.60 16.24 -1.82
CA TYR A 170 8.51 14.85 -1.39
C TYR A 170 7.40 14.74 -0.34
N VAL A 171 6.39 13.90 -0.61
CA VAL A 171 5.27 13.69 0.29
C VAL A 171 5.14 12.21 0.63
N GLY A 172 5.16 11.88 1.91
CA GLY A 172 4.91 10.53 2.39
C GLY A 172 5.82 10.07 3.51
N SER A 173 5.49 8.91 4.08
CA SER A 173 6.28 8.24 5.13
C SER A 173 7.17 7.15 4.57
N GLY A 174 8.17 6.73 5.39
CA GLY A 174 9.13 5.70 4.99
C GLY A 174 10.25 6.25 4.10
N PHE A 175 10.93 7.26 4.56
CA PHE A 175 11.97 8.03 3.86
C PHE A 175 13.05 7.16 3.20
N SER A 176 13.55 6.14 3.91
CA SER A 176 14.55 5.21 3.36
C SER A 176 14.00 4.46 2.14
N ARG A 177 12.81 3.88 2.26
CA ARG A 177 12.18 3.08 1.19
C ARG A 177 11.83 3.92 -0.04
N LYS A 178 11.43 5.17 0.16
CA LYS A 178 10.98 6.08 -0.90
C LYS A 178 12.09 6.99 -1.45
N GLY A 179 13.33 6.82 -0.98
CA GLY A 179 14.50 7.44 -1.60
C GLY A 179 14.74 8.91 -1.26
N VAL A 180 14.32 9.41 -0.10
CA VAL A 180 14.59 10.81 0.33
C VAL A 180 16.08 11.12 0.29
N ALA A 181 16.94 10.21 0.77
CA ALA A 181 18.38 10.41 0.72
C ALA A 181 18.92 10.55 -0.72
N THR A 182 18.29 9.88 -1.68
CA THR A 182 18.63 10.01 -3.11
C THR A 182 18.21 11.37 -3.64
N ALA A 183 17.00 11.84 -3.30
CA ALA A 183 16.52 13.16 -3.67
C ALA A 183 17.42 14.27 -3.11
N LEU A 184 17.79 14.16 -1.82
CA LEU A 184 18.73 15.10 -1.19
C LEU A 184 20.06 15.16 -1.93
N ARG A 185 20.68 14.00 -2.24
CA ARG A 185 21.95 13.98 -3.00
C ARG A 185 21.81 14.56 -4.40
N ALA A 186 20.68 14.35 -5.04
CA ALA A 186 20.43 14.86 -6.39
C ALA A 186 20.35 16.38 -6.48
N ILE A 187 19.91 17.05 -5.40
CA ILE A 187 19.80 18.53 -5.38
C ILE A 187 21.07 19.24 -4.91
N VAL A 188 22.04 18.52 -4.30
CA VAL A 188 23.29 19.14 -3.81
C VAL A 188 24.00 20.02 -4.84
N PRO A 189 24.14 19.63 -6.15
CA PRO A 189 24.76 20.49 -7.15
C PRO A 189 23.86 21.66 -7.64
N HIS A 190 22.66 21.81 -7.10
CA HIS A 190 21.66 22.79 -7.53
C HIS A 190 21.24 23.71 -6.36
N PRO A 191 22.05 24.72 -5.99
CA PRO A 191 21.82 25.53 -4.79
C PRO A 191 20.52 26.35 -4.84
N ASP A 192 19.99 26.62 -6.03
CA ASP A 192 18.74 27.37 -6.22
C ASP A 192 17.48 26.51 -6.12
N VAL A 193 17.63 25.17 -6.02
CA VAL A 193 16.51 24.23 -5.94
C VAL A 193 16.14 23.96 -4.49
N TRP A 194 14.87 24.10 -4.18
CA TRP A 194 14.31 23.80 -2.86
C TRP A 194 13.69 22.39 -2.84
N LEU A 195 13.88 21.69 -1.73
CA LEU A 195 13.22 20.43 -1.47
C LEU A 195 12.31 20.54 -0.25
N LEU A 196 11.01 20.42 -0.47
CA LEU A 196 10.03 20.28 0.61
C LEU A 196 9.87 18.80 0.94
N VAL A 197 10.00 18.46 2.22
CA VAL A 197 9.82 17.09 2.72
C VAL A 197 8.68 17.08 3.72
N ALA A 198 7.56 16.46 3.33
CA ALA A 198 6.40 16.27 4.19
C ALA A 198 6.21 14.78 4.50
N GLY A 199 6.22 14.43 5.79
CA GLY A 199 6.05 13.05 6.24
C GLY A 199 7.00 12.67 7.38
N ARG A 200 7.15 11.34 7.59
CA ARG A 200 7.96 10.77 8.68
C ARG A 200 8.56 9.42 8.30
#